data_791d1e58b97d4528f15d4260fe0420be
#
_entry.id   791d1e58b97d4528f15d4260fe0420be
#
_cell.length_a   1.000
_cell.length_b   1.000
_cell.length_c   1.000
_cell.angle_alpha   90.00
_cell.angle_beta   90.00
_cell.angle_gamma   90.00
#
_symmetry.space_group_name_H-M   'P 1'
#
loop_
_entity.id
_entity.type
_entity.pdbx_description
1 polymer ?
#
loop_
_entity_poly.entity_id
_entity_poly.type
_entity_poly.pdbx_seq_one_letter_code
_entity_poly.pdbx_strand_id
1 'polypeptide(L)'
;MKFAIRDDDTSYFTKPQELEKAFGDLTGIPVSLSVIPNAKSNHGNVFPYGKGPFDREYGNVGDNLELVSYINKGIAKGKYEILMHGIHHEYYRINNDWIPEMMNIDYSEAVTLIKKYRKYLEETFNTKINTFVAPSNMMNKFIFRALDKIGMNTMSVLSKKFDRDISIHYLKYYIKRNINKATKQFDAIGVMKYKNHKELYMYIFKDFESAWKKYNLCKKYNLPFVFYTHYWELNSEPKLKSDLCKLIEMMIADGAKPSLVNECYK
;
A
#
# COMPACT_ATOMS: atom_id res chain seq x y z
N MET A 1 10.75 5.14 -17.45
CA MET A 1 9.67 5.24 -16.45
C MET A 1 9.96 4.29 -15.29
N LYS A 2 9.53 4.61 -14.05
CA LYS A 2 9.62 3.70 -12.89
C LYS A 2 8.36 2.88 -12.75
N PHE A 3 8.51 1.62 -12.25
CA PHE A 3 7.40 0.86 -11.72
C PHE A 3 7.73 0.31 -10.33
N ALA A 4 6.73 0.10 -9.50
CA ALA A 4 6.89 -0.46 -8.16
C ALA A 4 5.78 -1.45 -7.84
N ILE A 5 6.15 -2.49 -7.10
CA ILE A 5 5.25 -3.49 -6.55
C ILE A 5 5.04 -3.17 -5.08
N ARG A 6 3.78 -3.06 -4.67
CA ARG A 6 3.38 -3.02 -3.27
C ARG A 6 2.70 -4.33 -2.92
N ASP A 7 3.16 -4.97 -1.86
CA ASP A 7 2.52 -6.13 -1.27
C ASP A 7 1.80 -5.74 0.02
N ASP A 8 0.54 -6.09 0.17
CA ASP A 8 -0.25 -5.75 1.35
C ASP A 8 -0.38 -6.94 2.32
N ASP A 9 -0.74 -6.64 3.56
CA ASP A 9 -1.11 -7.57 4.65
C ASP A 9 0.04 -8.34 5.31
N THR A 10 1.31 -7.96 5.09
CA THR A 10 2.40 -8.51 5.90
C THR A 10 2.17 -8.18 7.38
N SER A 11 2.17 -9.20 8.26
CA SER A 11 1.81 -9.05 9.67
C SER A 11 2.50 -10.08 10.56
N TYR A 12 2.21 -10.04 11.87
CA TYR A 12 2.66 -11.08 12.82
C TYR A 12 2.39 -12.52 12.33
N PHE A 13 1.31 -12.73 11.60
CA PHE A 13 0.87 -14.05 11.15
C PHE A 13 1.53 -14.51 9.84
N THR A 14 2.29 -13.64 9.18
CA THR A 14 2.98 -13.95 7.93
C THR A 14 4.22 -14.82 8.21
N LYS A 15 4.40 -15.87 7.42
CA LYS A 15 5.60 -16.71 7.48
C LYS A 15 6.61 -16.26 6.42
N PRO A 16 7.92 -16.26 6.72
CA PRO A 16 8.96 -15.92 5.73
C PRO A 16 8.83 -16.71 4.42
N GLN A 17 8.47 -18.00 4.54
CA GLN A 17 8.30 -18.90 3.39
C GLN A 17 7.18 -18.49 2.46
N GLU A 18 6.16 -17.77 2.98
CA GLU A 18 5.06 -17.26 2.15
C GLU A 18 5.53 -16.07 1.29
N LEU A 19 6.34 -15.18 1.84
CA LEU A 19 6.96 -14.08 1.09
C LEU A 19 8.00 -14.60 0.09
N GLU A 20 8.79 -15.61 0.48
CA GLU A 20 9.74 -16.25 -0.43
C GLU A 20 9.04 -16.95 -1.59
N LYS A 21 7.94 -17.68 -1.32
CA LYS A 21 7.13 -18.30 -2.38
C LYS A 21 6.51 -17.27 -3.32
N ALA A 22 6.05 -16.13 -2.80
CA ALA A 22 5.43 -15.08 -3.62
C ALA A 22 6.46 -14.31 -4.47
N PHE A 23 7.63 -13.95 -3.90
CA PHE A 23 8.57 -12.99 -4.47
C PHE A 23 10.01 -13.49 -4.64
N GLY A 24 10.31 -14.72 -4.24
CA GLY A 24 11.66 -15.29 -4.31
C GLY A 24 12.23 -15.30 -5.72
N ASP A 25 11.40 -15.67 -6.68
CA ASP A 25 11.77 -15.78 -8.11
C ASP A 25 11.98 -14.39 -8.79
N LEU A 26 11.53 -13.30 -8.15
CA LEU A 26 11.68 -11.95 -8.70
C LEU A 26 13.09 -11.40 -8.45
N THR A 27 14.07 -11.97 -9.14
CA THR A 27 15.48 -11.57 -8.99
C THR A 27 15.70 -10.14 -9.45
N GLY A 28 16.28 -9.30 -8.58
CA GLY A 28 16.57 -7.90 -8.89
C GLY A 28 15.35 -6.98 -8.91
N ILE A 29 14.16 -7.48 -8.56
CA ILE A 29 12.93 -6.70 -8.48
C ILE A 29 12.62 -6.41 -7.01
N PRO A 30 12.67 -5.13 -6.58
CA PRO A 30 12.34 -4.77 -5.22
C PRO A 30 10.81 -4.76 -5.00
N VAL A 31 10.40 -5.08 -3.78
CA VAL A 31 9.00 -5.10 -3.34
C VAL A 31 8.82 -4.24 -2.09
N SER A 32 7.79 -3.42 -2.07
CA SER A 32 7.43 -2.60 -0.93
C SER A 32 6.37 -3.32 -0.10
N LEU A 33 6.75 -3.77 1.10
CA LEU A 33 5.87 -4.52 2.00
C LEU A 33 5.05 -3.54 2.85
N SER A 34 3.73 -3.57 2.72
CA SER A 34 2.80 -2.85 3.59
C SER A 34 2.55 -3.71 4.83
N VAL A 35 3.15 -3.29 5.94
CA VAL A 35 3.19 -4.04 7.19
C VAL A 35 2.15 -3.53 8.17
N ILE A 36 1.33 -4.45 8.71
CA ILE A 36 0.37 -4.19 9.79
C ILE A 36 1.13 -4.29 11.11
N PRO A 37 1.25 -3.21 11.89
CA PRO A 37 2.06 -3.21 13.11
C PRO A 37 1.57 -4.18 14.19
N ASN A 38 0.25 -4.26 14.36
CA ASN A 38 -0.39 -5.00 15.44
C ASN A 38 -1.68 -5.64 14.93
N ALA A 39 -1.55 -6.75 14.22
CA ALA A 39 -2.65 -7.41 13.55
C ALA A 39 -3.43 -8.33 14.51
N LYS A 40 -4.75 -8.39 14.37
CA LYS A 40 -5.61 -9.28 15.15
C LYS A 40 -5.73 -10.67 14.52
N SER A 41 -5.64 -10.76 13.20
CA SER A 41 -5.72 -12.03 12.50
C SER A 41 -4.97 -12.00 11.19
N ASN A 42 -4.81 -13.16 10.58
CA ASN A 42 -4.29 -13.25 9.23
C ASN A 42 -5.30 -12.66 8.21
N HIS A 43 -4.81 -12.20 7.07
CA HIS A 43 -5.58 -11.58 5.98
C HIS A 43 -6.87 -12.34 5.62
N GLY A 44 -6.82 -13.66 5.47
CA GLY A 44 -7.97 -14.49 5.11
C GLY A 44 -9.03 -14.62 6.19
N ASN A 45 -8.77 -14.13 7.38
CA ASN A 45 -9.65 -14.21 8.54
C ASN A 45 -10.20 -12.85 8.96
N VAL A 46 -9.92 -11.78 8.21
CA VAL A 46 -10.43 -10.45 8.46
C VAL A 46 -11.73 -10.25 7.70
N PHE A 47 -12.72 -9.67 8.38
CA PHE A 47 -13.99 -9.32 7.74
C PHE A 47 -13.78 -8.40 6.51
N PRO A 48 -14.57 -8.50 5.46
CA PRO A 48 -15.77 -9.34 5.30
C PRO A 48 -15.48 -10.75 4.79
N TYR A 49 -14.24 -11.06 4.51
CA TYR A 49 -13.82 -12.24 3.75
C TYR A 49 -13.44 -13.42 4.62
N GLY A 50 -13.18 -13.19 5.90
CA GLY A 50 -12.72 -14.22 6.81
C GLY A 50 -13.80 -14.74 7.73
N LYS A 51 -13.73 -16.03 8.01
CA LYS A 51 -14.47 -16.72 9.07
C LYS A 51 -13.62 -16.82 10.33
N GLY A 52 -12.68 -15.88 10.50
CA GLY A 52 -11.71 -15.96 11.60
C GLY A 52 -12.35 -15.68 12.95
N PRO A 53 -11.76 -16.21 14.01
CA PRO A 53 -12.15 -15.84 15.34
C PRO A 53 -11.84 -14.36 15.56
N PHE A 54 -12.88 -13.57 15.77
CA PHE A 54 -12.78 -12.15 16.13
C PHE A 54 -12.34 -11.93 17.58
N ASP A 55 -12.09 -13.00 18.30
CA ASP A 55 -11.68 -13.11 19.70
C ASP A 55 -10.16 -13.35 19.89
N ARG A 56 -9.38 -13.37 18.80
CA ARG A 56 -7.92 -13.54 18.89
C ARG A 56 -7.25 -12.32 19.51
N GLU A 57 -6.22 -12.60 20.28
CA GLU A 57 -5.29 -11.56 20.73
C GLU A 57 -4.55 -10.95 19.54
N TYR A 58 -4.19 -9.68 19.69
CA TYR A 58 -3.37 -9.00 18.70
C TYR A 58 -1.94 -9.55 18.70
N GLY A 59 -1.37 -9.70 17.51
CA GLY A 59 0.04 -10.04 17.33
C GLY A 59 0.82 -8.84 16.85
N ASN A 60 1.80 -8.40 17.61
CA ASN A 60 2.74 -7.38 17.16
C ASN A 60 3.72 -7.98 16.15
N VAL A 61 3.93 -7.34 15.01
CA VAL A 61 4.81 -7.89 13.97
C VAL A 61 6.25 -8.13 14.48
N GLY A 62 6.73 -7.32 15.42
CA GLY A 62 8.05 -7.47 16.02
C GLY A 62 8.24 -8.74 16.86
N ASP A 63 7.15 -9.36 17.33
CA ASP A 63 7.19 -10.60 18.11
C ASP A 63 7.39 -11.83 17.19
N ASN A 64 7.23 -11.69 15.88
CA ASN A 64 7.61 -12.70 14.89
C ASN A 64 9.08 -12.51 14.46
N LEU A 65 10.00 -12.96 15.30
CA LEU A 65 11.45 -12.77 15.12
C LEU A 65 11.99 -13.37 13.82
N GLU A 66 11.41 -14.50 13.38
CA GLU A 66 11.80 -15.14 12.13
C GLU A 66 11.47 -14.23 10.93
N LEU A 67 10.25 -13.70 10.89
CA LEU A 67 9.81 -12.78 9.85
C LEU A 67 10.63 -11.49 9.84
N VAL A 68 10.86 -10.89 11.02
CA VAL A 68 11.66 -9.67 11.15
C VAL A 68 13.08 -9.89 10.65
N SER A 69 13.72 -11.01 11.02
CA SER A 69 15.06 -11.36 10.54
C SER A 69 15.09 -11.52 9.01
N TYR A 70 14.11 -12.22 8.46
CA TYR A 70 13.98 -12.42 7.00
C TYR A 70 13.84 -11.10 6.26
N ILE A 71 12.92 -10.24 6.70
CA ILE A 71 12.67 -8.94 6.09
C ILE A 71 13.89 -8.03 6.20
N ASN A 72 14.55 -7.96 7.36
CA ASN A 72 15.75 -7.14 7.57
C ASN A 72 16.90 -7.56 6.64
N LYS A 73 17.08 -8.85 6.39
CA LYS A 73 18.04 -9.35 5.37
C LYS A 73 17.67 -8.87 3.97
N GLY A 74 16.38 -8.80 3.65
CA GLY A 74 15.87 -8.27 2.38
C GLY A 74 16.09 -6.76 2.25
N ILE A 75 15.85 -5.99 3.32
CA ILE A 75 16.11 -4.54 3.37
C ILE A 75 17.60 -4.26 3.12
N ALA A 76 18.49 -4.97 3.81
CA ALA A 76 19.93 -4.81 3.64
C ALA A 76 20.42 -5.09 2.21
N LYS A 77 19.71 -5.92 1.46
CA LYS A 77 19.97 -6.24 0.04
C LYS A 77 19.24 -5.31 -0.95
N GLY A 78 18.45 -4.35 -0.47
CA GLY A 78 17.62 -3.49 -1.31
C GLY A 78 16.41 -4.20 -1.95
N LYS A 79 16.07 -5.42 -1.50
CA LYS A 79 14.93 -6.18 -1.99
C LYS A 79 13.60 -5.68 -1.41
N TYR A 80 13.60 -5.24 -0.15
CA TYR A 80 12.41 -4.80 0.55
C TYR A 80 12.51 -3.38 1.08
N GLU A 81 11.38 -2.66 1.12
CA GLU A 81 11.14 -1.51 1.98
C GLU A 81 9.85 -1.73 2.77
N ILE A 82 9.73 -1.03 3.88
CA ILE A 82 8.55 -1.12 4.74
C ILE A 82 7.67 0.11 4.54
N LEU A 83 6.39 -0.15 4.32
CA LEU A 83 5.29 0.81 4.39
C LEU A 83 4.42 0.46 5.58
N MET A 84 3.81 1.45 6.24
CA MET A 84 2.91 1.21 7.35
C MET A 84 1.49 0.95 6.84
N HIS A 85 0.91 -0.21 7.16
CA HIS A 85 -0.43 -0.61 6.71
C HIS A 85 -1.47 -0.53 7.83
N GLY A 86 -2.06 0.66 8.01
CA GLY A 86 -2.96 0.88 9.13
C GLY A 86 -2.32 0.60 10.48
N ILE A 87 -3.09 0.07 11.40
CA ILE A 87 -2.65 -0.30 12.74
C ILE A 87 -2.99 -1.75 13.04
N HIS A 88 -4.27 -2.12 12.95
CA HIS A 88 -4.80 -3.44 13.27
C HIS A 88 -5.38 -4.17 12.06
N HIS A 89 -5.70 -3.42 11.01
CA HIS A 89 -6.44 -3.88 9.84
C HIS A 89 -7.81 -4.46 10.21
N GLU A 90 -8.51 -3.79 11.14
CA GLU A 90 -9.82 -4.21 11.64
C GLU A 90 -10.98 -3.51 10.94
N TYR A 91 -12.15 -4.11 11.13
CA TYR A 91 -13.44 -3.53 10.80
C TYR A 91 -14.29 -3.44 12.06
N TYR A 92 -14.95 -2.30 12.24
CA TYR A 92 -15.89 -2.05 13.33
C TYR A 92 -17.32 -2.17 12.82
N ARG A 93 -18.18 -2.82 13.59
CA ARG A 93 -19.61 -2.89 13.27
C ARG A 93 -20.33 -1.70 13.88
N ILE A 94 -20.81 -0.78 13.02
CA ILE A 94 -21.54 0.42 13.42
C ILE A 94 -22.86 0.45 12.65
N ASN A 95 -24.00 0.47 13.36
CA ASN A 95 -25.34 0.50 12.75
C ASN A 95 -25.54 -0.54 11.64
N ASN A 96 -25.13 -1.78 11.88
CA ASN A 96 -25.13 -2.89 10.92
C ASN A 96 -24.17 -2.79 9.74
N ASP A 97 -23.41 -1.71 9.57
CA ASP A 97 -22.37 -1.57 8.57
C ASP A 97 -21.01 -1.94 9.13
N TRP A 98 -20.15 -2.48 8.27
CA TRP A 98 -18.75 -2.76 8.59
C TRP A 98 -17.88 -1.60 8.12
N ILE A 99 -17.25 -0.93 9.07
CA ILE A 99 -16.46 0.27 8.85
C ILE A 99 -14.97 -0.07 9.05
N PRO A 100 -14.10 0.13 8.04
CA PRO A 100 -12.65 -0.04 8.20
C PRO A 100 -12.08 0.88 9.27
N GLU A 101 -11.05 0.44 9.99
CA GLU A 101 -10.47 1.18 11.14
C GLU A 101 -10.13 2.64 10.82
N MET A 102 -9.54 2.91 9.65
CA MET A 102 -9.14 4.27 9.25
C MET A 102 -10.32 5.18 8.85
N MET A 103 -11.52 4.65 8.80
CA MET A 103 -12.75 5.42 8.60
C MET A 103 -13.41 5.86 9.92
N ASN A 104 -13.07 5.19 11.04
CA ASN A 104 -13.69 5.37 12.36
C ASN A 104 -12.67 5.89 13.41
N ILE A 105 -11.86 6.85 13.04
CA ILE A 105 -10.83 7.42 13.92
C ILE A 105 -10.87 8.95 13.80
N ASP A 106 -10.69 9.63 14.92
CA ASP A 106 -10.59 11.09 14.94
C ASP A 106 -9.16 11.59 14.66
N TYR A 107 -9.02 12.92 14.52
CA TYR A 107 -7.74 13.53 14.18
C TYR A 107 -6.67 13.35 15.28
N SER A 108 -7.04 13.53 16.53
CA SER A 108 -6.11 13.46 17.67
C SER A 108 -5.59 12.05 17.87
N GLU A 109 -6.50 11.11 17.83
CA GLU A 109 -6.22 9.68 17.89
C GLU A 109 -5.35 9.23 16.70
N ALA A 110 -5.70 9.64 15.47
CA ALA A 110 -4.94 9.34 14.29
C ALA A 110 -3.48 9.82 14.39
N VAL A 111 -3.25 11.07 14.83
CA VAL A 111 -1.89 11.61 15.01
C VAL A 111 -1.10 10.78 16.02
N THR A 112 -1.74 10.43 17.14
CA THR A 112 -1.11 9.68 18.24
C THR A 112 -0.75 8.26 17.80
N LEU A 113 -1.70 7.53 17.24
CA LEU A 113 -1.51 6.14 16.85
C LEU A 113 -0.55 6.00 15.67
N ILE A 114 -0.67 6.84 14.63
CA ILE A 114 0.24 6.78 13.48
C ILE A 114 1.67 7.06 13.93
N LYS A 115 1.91 8.06 14.79
CA LYS A 115 3.26 8.31 15.33
C LYS A 115 3.79 7.16 16.16
N LYS A 116 2.97 6.59 17.05
CA LYS A 116 3.33 5.45 17.90
C LYS A 116 3.76 4.25 17.06
N TYR A 117 2.91 3.83 16.13
CA TYR A 117 3.16 2.63 15.34
C TYR A 117 4.18 2.83 14.22
N ARG A 118 4.32 4.06 13.69
CA ARG A 118 5.45 4.39 12.83
C ARG A 118 6.77 4.18 13.57
N LYS A 119 6.92 4.76 14.77
CA LYS A 119 8.12 4.58 15.59
C LYS A 119 8.39 3.11 15.91
N TYR A 120 7.35 2.38 16.29
CA TYR A 120 7.44 0.95 16.54
C TYR A 120 7.98 0.16 15.34
N LEU A 121 7.47 0.40 14.12
CA LEU A 121 7.96 -0.24 12.90
C LEU A 121 9.40 0.19 12.57
N GLU A 122 9.73 1.48 12.76
CA GLU A 122 11.08 2.01 12.54
C GLU A 122 12.10 1.32 13.46
N GLU A 123 11.75 1.07 14.72
CA GLU A 123 12.57 0.34 15.68
C GLU A 123 12.67 -1.15 15.34
N THR A 124 11.56 -1.79 14.98
CA THR A 124 11.48 -3.22 14.63
C THR A 124 12.35 -3.55 13.41
N PHE A 125 12.28 -2.74 12.36
CA PHE A 125 12.96 -2.99 11.09
C PHE A 125 14.23 -2.16 10.88
N ASN A 126 14.65 -1.38 11.86
CA ASN A 126 15.81 -0.50 11.79
C ASN A 126 15.86 0.33 10.49
N THR A 127 14.72 0.88 10.09
CA THR A 127 14.57 1.64 8.84
C THR A 127 13.55 2.77 8.99
N LYS A 128 13.62 3.80 8.14
CA LYS A 128 12.64 4.90 8.16
C LYS A 128 11.37 4.51 7.42
N ILE A 129 10.23 4.79 8.03
CA ILE A 129 8.91 4.58 7.45
C ILE A 129 8.35 5.91 6.95
N ASN A 130 8.27 6.08 5.65
CA ASN A 130 7.88 7.35 5.03
C ASN A 130 6.47 7.33 4.41
N THR A 131 5.87 6.15 4.26
CA THR A 131 4.59 5.99 3.57
C THR A 131 3.61 5.20 4.41
N PHE A 132 2.40 5.74 4.51
CA PHE A 132 1.23 5.11 5.12
C PHE A 132 0.31 4.56 4.02
N VAL A 133 -0.19 3.36 4.23
CA VAL A 133 -1.16 2.67 3.38
C VAL A 133 -2.41 2.39 4.21
N ALA A 134 -3.55 2.90 3.77
CA ALA A 134 -4.80 2.64 4.47
C ALA A 134 -5.29 1.22 4.21
N PRO A 135 -5.66 0.45 5.25
CA PRO A 135 -6.38 -0.80 5.09
C PRO A 135 -7.60 -0.66 4.20
N SER A 136 -7.85 -1.65 3.36
CA SER A 136 -8.94 -1.62 2.36
C SER A 136 -8.91 -0.38 1.45
N ASN A 137 -7.80 0.32 1.38
CA ASN A 137 -7.62 1.59 0.66
C ASN A 137 -8.67 2.66 1.05
N MET A 138 -9.17 2.63 2.31
CA MET A 138 -10.20 3.53 2.82
C MET A 138 -9.69 4.27 4.05
N MET A 139 -9.80 5.60 4.02
CA MET A 139 -9.50 6.47 5.16
C MET A 139 -10.35 7.75 5.12
N ASN A 140 -10.62 8.31 6.29
CA ASN A 140 -11.37 9.55 6.43
C ASN A 140 -10.45 10.79 6.32
N LYS A 141 -11.06 11.99 6.29
CA LYS A 141 -10.34 13.26 6.20
C LYS A 141 -9.37 13.53 7.36
N PHE A 142 -9.60 12.94 8.52
CA PHE A 142 -8.76 13.13 9.70
C PHE A 142 -7.42 12.42 9.56
N ILE A 143 -7.41 11.25 8.87
CA ILE A 143 -6.17 10.57 8.54
C ILE A 143 -5.33 11.41 7.59
N PHE A 144 -5.92 11.98 6.51
CA PHE A 144 -5.17 12.86 5.61
C PHE A 144 -4.56 14.06 6.33
N ARG A 145 -5.30 14.69 7.25
CA ARG A 145 -4.77 15.78 8.09
C ARG A 145 -3.64 15.33 9.00
N ALA A 146 -3.78 14.15 9.60
CA ALA A 146 -2.75 13.58 10.47
C ALA A 146 -1.47 13.28 9.67
N LEU A 147 -1.58 12.69 8.49
CA LEU A 147 -0.44 12.42 7.61
C LEU A 147 0.26 13.71 7.16
N ASP A 148 -0.50 14.76 6.81
CA ASP A 148 0.08 16.08 6.49
C ASP A 148 0.78 16.70 7.70
N LYS A 149 0.21 16.59 8.89
CA LYS A 149 0.83 17.07 10.14
C LYS A 149 2.12 16.35 10.49
N ILE A 150 2.18 15.03 10.21
CA ILE A 150 3.32 14.17 10.53
C ILE A 150 4.40 14.24 9.42
N GLY A 151 4.04 14.68 8.22
CA GLY A 151 4.91 14.66 7.05
C GLY A 151 5.11 13.25 6.49
N MET A 152 4.07 12.41 6.53
CA MET A 152 4.09 11.04 6.04
C MET A 152 3.31 10.93 4.74
N ASN A 153 3.94 10.39 3.71
CA ASN A 153 3.31 10.17 2.41
C ASN A 153 2.21 9.11 2.50
N THR A 154 1.34 9.09 1.52
CA THR A 154 0.34 8.02 1.43
C THR A 154 0.12 7.57 -0.01
N MET A 155 -0.47 6.40 -0.14
CA MET A 155 -0.96 5.88 -1.40
C MET A 155 -2.48 5.93 -1.35
N SER A 156 -3.09 6.53 -2.35
CA SER A 156 -4.54 6.66 -2.37
C SER A 156 -5.14 6.14 -3.65
N VAL A 157 -6.25 5.47 -3.51
CA VAL A 157 -7.20 5.25 -4.60
C VAL A 157 -7.95 6.57 -4.82
N LEU A 158 -8.42 6.82 -6.03
CA LEU A 158 -9.27 7.97 -6.34
C LEU A 158 -10.45 8.03 -5.37
N SER A 159 -10.36 8.95 -4.43
CA SER A 159 -11.33 9.14 -3.38
C SER A 159 -12.60 9.85 -3.85
N LYS A 160 -13.63 9.77 -3.03
CA LYS A 160 -14.88 10.52 -3.21
C LYS A 160 -14.62 12.03 -3.11
N LYS A 161 -15.54 12.85 -3.60
CA LYS A 161 -15.48 14.30 -3.46
C LYS A 161 -15.38 14.69 -1.99
N PHE A 162 -14.56 15.71 -1.69
CA PHE A 162 -14.48 16.37 -0.39
C PHE A 162 -14.01 15.55 0.81
N ASP A 163 -13.24 14.52 0.59
CA ASP A 163 -12.59 13.75 1.67
C ASP A 163 -11.27 14.35 2.17
N ARG A 164 -10.85 15.47 1.60
CA ARG A 164 -9.66 16.22 2.00
C ARG A 164 -9.99 17.69 2.26
N ASP A 165 -9.13 18.37 3.01
CA ASP A 165 -9.24 19.81 3.20
C ASP A 165 -9.05 20.55 1.88
N ILE A 166 -9.87 21.58 1.65
CA ILE A 166 -9.76 22.42 0.47
C ILE A 166 -8.46 23.21 0.55
N SER A 167 -7.57 22.93 -0.40
CA SER A 167 -6.30 23.62 -0.55
C SER A 167 -6.03 23.87 -2.04
N ILE A 168 -5.08 24.73 -2.34
CA ILE A 168 -4.68 24.97 -3.73
C ILE A 168 -4.18 23.69 -4.41
N HIS A 169 -3.56 22.79 -3.66
CA HIS A 169 -3.11 21.49 -4.14
C HIS A 169 -4.29 20.57 -4.45
N TYR A 170 -5.28 20.54 -3.57
CA TYR A 170 -6.52 19.79 -3.78
C TYR A 170 -7.33 20.33 -4.96
N LEU A 171 -7.40 21.64 -5.11
CA LEU A 171 -8.08 22.27 -6.25
C LEU A 171 -7.41 21.90 -7.58
N LYS A 172 -6.06 21.96 -7.66
CA LYS A 172 -5.30 21.52 -8.84
C LYS A 172 -5.58 20.05 -9.17
N TYR A 173 -5.59 19.19 -8.16
CA TYR A 173 -5.93 17.78 -8.32
C TYR A 173 -7.36 17.59 -8.82
N TYR A 174 -8.32 18.30 -8.23
CA TYR A 174 -9.72 18.22 -8.63
C TYR A 174 -9.93 18.64 -10.09
N ILE A 175 -9.28 19.72 -10.52
CA ILE A 175 -9.30 20.17 -11.91
C ILE A 175 -8.69 19.08 -12.83
N LYS A 176 -7.50 18.59 -12.51
CA LYS A 176 -6.83 17.52 -13.28
C LYS A 176 -7.71 16.28 -13.40
N ARG A 177 -8.32 15.86 -12.30
CA ARG A 177 -9.25 14.71 -12.26
C ARG A 177 -10.45 14.90 -13.19
N ASN A 178 -11.06 16.09 -13.19
CA ASN A 178 -12.20 16.37 -14.06
C ASN A 178 -11.81 16.42 -15.53
N ILE A 179 -10.63 16.99 -15.85
CA ILE A 179 -10.08 16.95 -17.21
C ILE A 179 -9.85 15.51 -17.65
N ASN A 180 -9.20 14.70 -16.81
CA ASN A 180 -8.97 13.28 -17.08
C ASN A 180 -10.30 12.52 -17.27
N LYS A 181 -11.31 12.88 -16.48
CA LYS A 181 -12.66 12.31 -16.62
C LYS A 181 -13.25 12.64 -18.00
N ALA A 182 -13.21 13.89 -18.41
CA ALA A 182 -13.74 14.33 -19.70
C ALA A 182 -13.00 13.67 -20.89
N THR A 183 -11.70 13.39 -20.72
CA THR A 183 -10.85 12.78 -21.77
C THR A 183 -10.78 11.26 -21.68
N LYS A 184 -11.61 10.60 -20.83
CA LYS A 184 -11.60 9.16 -20.55
C LYS A 184 -10.24 8.62 -20.04
N GLN A 185 -9.45 9.44 -19.37
CA GLN A 185 -8.12 9.14 -18.85
C GLN A 185 -8.10 9.18 -17.32
N PHE A 186 -9.11 8.60 -16.70
CA PHE A 186 -9.40 8.70 -15.27
C PHE A 186 -8.23 8.43 -14.36
N ASP A 187 -7.37 7.50 -14.75
CA ASP A 187 -6.33 6.94 -13.89
C ASP A 187 -4.95 7.58 -14.11
N ALA A 188 -4.81 8.55 -15.04
CA ALA A 188 -3.53 9.19 -15.32
C ALA A 188 -3.22 10.34 -14.35
N ILE A 189 -3.03 10.03 -13.07
CA ILE A 189 -2.88 11.04 -12.03
C ILE A 189 -1.43 11.16 -11.54
N GLY A 190 -0.77 10.03 -11.24
CA GLY A 190 0.59 10.01 -10.72
C GLY A 190 0.70 10.54 -9.30
N VAL A 191 1.72 11.36 -9.04
CA VAL A 191 2.01 11.92 -7.72
C VAL A 191 1.30 13.26 -7.53
N MET A 192 0.60 13.38 -6.41
CA MET A 192 0.00 14.63 -5.94
C MET A 192 0.80 15.16 -4.75
N LYS A 193 1.15 16.47 -4.80
CA LYS A 193 1.90 17.12 -3.73
C LYS A 193 0.96 17.95 -2.88
N TYR A 194 1.01 17.72 -1.57
CA TYR A 194 0.35 18.56 -0.55
C TYR A 194 1.40 19.39 0.19
N LYS A 195 1.00 20.03 1.28
CA LYS A 195 1.88 20.92 2.02
C LYS A 195 3.09 20.18 2.59
N ASN A 196 2.86 19.09 3.32
CA ASN A 196 3.91 18.35 4.02
C ASN A 196 3.98 16.87 3.62
N HIS A 197 3.13 16.40 2.72
CA HIS A 197 3.13 15.01 2.25
C HIS A 197 2.84 14.93 0.74
N LYS A 198 3.03 13.75 0.19
CA LYS A 198 2.68 13.41 -1.18
C LYS A 198 1.73 12.22 -1.19
N GLU A 199 0.85 12.19 -2.17
CA GLU A 199 -0.02 11.06 -2.45
C GLU A 199 0.36 10.47 -3.80
N LEU A 200 0.50 9.14 -3.86
CA LEU A 200 0.82 8.41 -5.08
C LEU A 200 -0.39 7.58 -5.50
N TYR A 201 -0.82 7.75 -6.75
CA TYR A 201 -1.88 6.93 -7.30
C TYR A 201 -1.36 5.53 -7.63
N MET A 202 -2.18 4.52 -7.36
CA MET A 202 -1.83 3.11 -7.54
C MET A 202 -2.96 2.33 -8.20
N TYR A 203 -2.64 1.15 -8.67
CA TYR A 203 -3.56 0.25 -9.33
C TYR A 203 -3.64 -1.09 -8.59
N ILE A 204 -4.79 -1.75 -8.65
CA ILE A 204 -4.89 -3.14 -8.22
C ILE A 204 -4.37 -4.05 -9.32
N PHE A 205 -3.53 -5.02 -8.97
CA PHE A 205 -3.14 -6.09 -9.87
C PHE A 205 -4.20 -7.21 -9.84
N LYS A 206 -4.87 -7.45 -10.95
CA LYS A 206 -5.90 -8.47 -11.08
C LYS A 206 -5.57 -9.51 -12.14
N ASP A 207 -4.94 -9.07 -13.22
CA ASP A 207 -4.56 -9.87 -14.37
C ASP A 207 -3.55 -9.08 -15.23
N PHE A 208 -2.88 -9.79 -16.14
CA PHE A 208 -1.91 -9.19 -17.04
C PHE A 208 -2.51 -8.10 -17.95
N GLU A 209 -3.64 -8.36 -18.59
CA GLU A 209 -4.20 -7.46 -19.62
C GLU A 209 -4.62 -6.11 -19.03
N SER A 210 -5.30 -6.12 -17.88
CA SER A 210 -5.71 -4.91 -17.19
C SER A 210 -4.50 -4.11 -16.70
N ALA A 211 -3.49 -4.78 -16.15
CA ALA A 211 -2.26 -4.15 -15.67
C ALA A 211 -1.43 -3.56 -16.81
N TRP A 212 -1.28 -4.28 -17.93
CA TRP A 212 -0.58 -3.80 -19.11
C TRP A 212 -1.23 -2.55 -19.72
N LYS A 213 -2.56 -2.52 -19.75
CA LYS A 213 -3.30 -1.32 -20.19
C LYS A 213 -3.01 -0.11 -19.28
N LYS A 214 -2.96 -0.31 -17.96
CA LYS A 214 -2.63 0.75 -17.00
C LYS A 214 -1.16 1.18 -17.08
N TYR A 215 -0.25 0.23 -17.26
CA TYR A 215 1.15 0.51 -17.51
C TYR A 215 1.34 1.42 -18.74
N ASN A 216 0.73 1.06 -19.88
CA ASN A 216 0.81 1.88 -21.11
C ASN A 216 0.21 3.29 -20.92
N LEU A 217 -0.84 3.42 -20.13
CA LEU A 217 -1.39 4.72 -19.76
C LEU A 217 -0.37 5.55 -18.96
N CYS A 218 0.27 4.96 -17.96
CA CYS A 218 1.32 5.61 -17.18
C CYS A 218 2.52 6.00 -18.07
N LYS A 219 2.95 5.11 -18.97
CA LYS A 219 4.04 5.36 -19.91
C LYS A 219 3.73 6.54 -20.80
N LYS A 220 2.53 6.61 -21.38
CA LYS A 220 2.09 7.72 -22.24
C LYS A 220 2.21 9.08 -21.57
N TYR A 221 2.02 9.16 -20.25
CA TYR A 221 2.06 10.40 -19.48
C TYR A 221 3.33 10.56 -18.63
N ASN A 222 4.32 9.68 -18.81
CA ASN A 222 5.56 9.65 -18.03
C ASN A 222 5.31 9.65 -16.52
N LEU A 223 4.36 8.85 -16.07
CA LEU A 223 3.98 8.67 -14.66
C LEU A 223 4.58 7.38 -14.11
N PRO A 224 4.90 7.31 -12.81
CA PRO A 224 5.25 6.03 -12.20
C PRO A 224 4.05 5.07 -12.26
N PHE A 225 4.31 3.81 -12.58
CA PHE A 225 3.31 2.75 -12.51
C PHE A 225 3.49 1.97 -11.22
N VAL A 226 2.59 2.17 -10.27
CA VAL A 226 2.60 1.46 -8.99
C VAL A 226 1.35 0.62 -8.88
N PHE A 227 1.52 -0.63 -8.58
CA PHE A 227 0.41 -1.55 -8.38
C PHE A 227 0.59 -2.36 -7.10
N TYR A 228 -0.54 -2.81 -6.54
CA TYR A 228 -0.53 -3.63 -5.35
C TYR A 228 -1.11 -5.02 -5.60
N THR A 229 -0.61 -5.95 -4.83
CA THR A 229 -0.99 -7.36 -4.78
C THR A 229 -0.96 -7.83 -3.33
N HIS A 230 -1.32 -9.08 -3.11
CA HIS A 230 -1.17 -9.74 -1.82
C HIS A 230 -0.37 -11.03 -2.01
N TYR A 231 0.67 -11.24 -1.20
CA TYR A 231 1.50 -12.44 -1.27
C TYR A 231 0.67 -13.73 -1.17
N TRP A 232 -0.39 -13.72 -0.37
CA TRP A 232 -1.26 -14.86 -0.20
C TRP A 232 -2.14 -15.15 -1.42
N GLU A 233 -2.57 -14.15 -2.18
CA GLU A 233 -3.24 -14.33 -3.49
C GLU A 233 -2.27 -14.95 -4.50
N LEU A 234 -1.05 -14.43 -4.60
CA LEU A 234 -0.02 -14.98 -5.49
C LEU A 234 0.33 -16.43 -5.15
N ASN A 235 0.30 -16.79 -3.87
CA ASN A 235 0.58 -18.14 -3.41
C ASN A 235 -0.57 -19.13 -3.67
N SER A 236 -1.80 -18.65 -3.70
CA SER A 236 -3.01 -19.47 -3.92
C SER A 236 -3.44 -19.53 -5.39
N GLU A 237 -3.08 -18.54 -6.20
CA GLU A 237 -3.50 -18.41 -7.59
C GLU A 237 -2.30 -18.46 -8.57
N PRO A 238 -1.89 -19.65 -9.06
CA PRO A 238 -0.73 -19.80 -9.95
C PRO A 238 -0.82 -18.94 -11.22
N LYS A 239 -2.04 -18.74 -11.75
CA LYS A 239 -2.27 -17.88 -12.91
C LYS A 239 -1.93 -16.41 -12.58
N LEU A 240 -2.36 -15.90 -11.44
CA LEU A 240 -2.07 -14.53 -11.02
C LEU A 240 -0.55 -14.31 -10.88
N LYS A 241 0.16 -15.27 -10.28
CA LYS A 241 1.62 -15.23 -10.19
C LYS A 241 2.30 -15.25 -11.57
N SER A 242 1.85 -16.11 -12.48
CA SER A 242 2.35 -16.16 -13.86
C SER A 242 2.10 -14.84 -14.61
N ASP A 243 0.92 -14.26 -14.46
CA ASP A 243 0.56 -12.96 -15.03
C ASP A 243 1.45 -11.83 -14.49
N LEU A 244 1.80 -11.88 -13.19
CA LEU A 244 2.73 -10.94 -12.57
C LEU A 244 4.13 -11.04 -13.16
N CYS A 245 4.68 -12.24 -13.27
CA CYS A 245 6.01 -12.47 -13.87
C CYS A 245 6.05 -11.97 -15.32
N LYS A 246 5.05 -12.33 -16.13
CA LYS A 246 4.91 -11.84 -17.51
C LYS A 246 4.84 -10.31 -17.58
N LEU A 247 4.08 -9.66 -16.69
CA LEU A 247 3.98 -8.20 -16.64
C LEU A 247 5.34 -7.56 -16.38
N ILE A 248 6.07 -8.07 -15.39
CA ILE A 248 7.40 -7.56 -15.01
C ILE A 248 8.39 -7.71 -16.17
N GLU A 249 8.46 -8.90 -16.77
CA GLU A 249 9.34 -9.16 -17.92
C GLU A 249 9.07 -8.19 -19.07
N MET A 250 7.81 -7.99 -19.42
CA MET A 250 7.44 -7.06 -20.49
C MET A 250 7.73 -5.60 -20.15
N MET A 251 7.52 -5.19 -18.89
CA MET A 251 7.87 -3.82 -18.45
C MET A 251 9.37 -3.56 -18.52
N ILE A 252 10.20 -4.55 -18.13
CA ILE A 252 11.66 -4.45 -18.21
C ILE A 252 12.12 -4.41 -19.68
N ALA A 253 11.59 -5.29 -20.52
CA ALA A 253 11.87 -5.30 -21.95
C ALA A 253 11.50 -3.97 -22.64
N ASP A 254 10.47 -3.29 -22.13
CA ASP A 254 10.03 -1.97 -22.57
C ASP A 254 10.84 -0.81 -21.96
N GLY A 255 11.92 -1.11 -21.20
CA GLY A 255 12.83 -0.12 -20.60
C GLY A 255 12.34 0.54 -19.31
N ALA A 256 11.31 -0.01 -18.67
CA ALA A 256 10.88 0.45 -17.36
C ALA A 256 11.86 -0.03 -16.27
N LYS A 257 12.04 0.79 -15.24
CA LYS A 257 12.97 0.50 -14.14
C LYS A 257 12.21 0.07 -12.89
N PRO A 258 12.50 -1.12 -12.34
CA PRO A 258 11.95 -1.54 -11.06
C PRO A 258 12.45 -0.59 -9.97
N SER A 259 11.60 -0.24 -9.04
CA SER A 259 11.86 0.73 -7.98
C SER A 259 11.06 0.38 -6.73
N LEU A 260 11.48 0.90 -5.60
CA LEU A 260 10.68 0.91 -4.39
C LEU A 260 9.61 2.03 -4.45
N VAL A 261 8.52 1.89 -3.74
CA VAL A 261 7.41 2.87 -3.73
C VAL A 261 7.91 4.26 -3.33
N ASN A 262 8.77 4.36 -2.31
CA ASN A 262 9.32 5.65 -1.88
C ASN A 262 10.12 6.39 -2.96
N GLU A 263 10.68 5.68 -3.92
CA GLU A 263 11.37 6.27 -5.05
C GLU A 263 10.43 6.84 -6.13
N CYS A 264 9.18 6.38 -6.14
CA CYS A 264 8.14 6.83 -7.08
C CYS A 264 7.51 8.18 -6.68
N TYR A 265 7.77 8.69 -5.49
CA TYR A 265 7.35 10.04 -5.06
C TYR A 265 8.29 11.17 -5.53
N LYS A 266 9.40 10.86 -6.14
CA LYS A 266 10.42 11.83 -6.58
C LYS A 266 10.05 12.57 -7.86
#